data_3cc66fe8a3d3c9fbbbe3b525ed392eb9
#
_entry.id   3cc66fe8a3d3c9fbbbe3b525ed392eb9
#
_cell.length_a   1.000
_cell.length_b   1.000
_cell.length_c   1.000
_cell.angle_alpha   90.00
_cell.angle_beta   90.00
_cell.angle_gamma   90.00
#
_symmetry.space_group_name_H-M   'P 1'
#
loop_
_entity.id
_entity.type
_entity.pdbx_description
1 polymer ?
#
loop_
_entity_poly.entity_id
_entity_poly.type
_entity_poly.pdbx_seq_one_letter_code
_entity_poly.pdbx_strand_id
1 'polypeptide(L)'
;MINRKDLSKYVIDYKSSLIDAIRKINKNKQKFLAVIKNKKLIGTITDGDIRRALLKKKLLKSSISDVYNKKPYFVKKLDYEKIQINLKNKKLLHCPVLNFKNQLIDIIFL
;
A
#
# COMPACT_ATOMS: atom_id res chain seq x y z
N MET A 1 -6.94 12.65 3.51
CA MET A 1 -5.69 12.93 2.80
C MET A 1 -4.52 12.97 3.78
N ILE A 2 -3.36 12.45 3.40
CA ILE A 2 -2.19 12.42 4.27
C ILE A 2 -1.27 13.57 3.92
N ASN A 3 -0.67 14.20 4.93
CA ASN A 3 0.42 15.14 4.72
C ASN A 3 1.63 14.36 4.14
N ARG A 4 2.35 14.96 3.18
CA ARG A 4 3.55 14.36 2.56
C ARG A 4 4.58 13.88 3.58
N LYS A 5 4.71 14.58 4.72
CA LYS A 5 5.63 14.17 5.79
C LYS A 5 5.28 12.83 6.41
N ASP A 6 4.00 12.44 6.34
CA ASP A 6 3.52 11.17 6.92
C ASP A 6 3.48 10.03 5.91
N LEU A 7 3.72 10.32 4.63
CA LEU A 7 3.63 9.32 3.57
C LEU A 7 4.58 8.13 3.81
N SER A 8 5.76 8.39 4.37
CA SER A 8 6.75 7.36 4.66
C SER A 8 6.24 6.25 5.59
N LYS A 9 5.24 6.53 6.43
CA LYS A 9 4.63 5.53 7.32
C LYS A 9 3.85 4.47 6.55
N TYR A 10 3.46 4.77 5.32
CA TYR A 10 2.57 3.94 4.51
C TYR A 10 3.26 3.41 3.25
N VAL A 11 4.59 3.48 3.22
CA VAL A 11 5.38 3.08 2.06
C VAL A 11 6.43 2.05 2.50
N ILE A 12 6.67 1.06 1.66
CA ILE A 12 7.72 0.06 1.90
C ILE A 12 8.45 -0.23 0.58
N ASP A 13 9.76 -0.42 0.67
CA ASP A 13 10.56 -0.79 -0.49
C ASP A 13 10.31 -2.24 -0.90
N TYR A 14 10.30 -2.50 -2.20
CA TYR A 14 10.00 -3.82 -2.75
C TYR A 14 10.98 -4.91 -2.31
N LYS A 15 12.20 -4.55 -1.90
CA LYS A 15 13.21 -5.50 -1.42
C LYS A 15 13.05 -5.86 0.06
N SER A 16 12.10 -5.27 0.75
CA SER A 16 11.90 -5.51 2.18
C SER A 16 11.46 -6.94 2.46
N SER A 17 11.65 -7.36 3.71
CA SER A 17 11.23 -8.68 4.18
C SER A 17 9.80 -8.63 4.73
N LEU A 18 9.21 -9.82 4.91
CA LEU A 18 7.89 -9.95 5.52
C LEU A 18 7.86 -9.35 6.92
N ILE A 19 8.92 -9.57 7.73
CA ILE A 19 8.95 -9.00 9.10
C ILE A 19 8.98 -7.47 9.06
N ASP A 20 9.66 -6.85 8.09
CA ASP A 20 9.66 -5.41 7.93
C ASP A 20 8.26 -4.88 7.62
N ALA A 21 7.53 -5.56 6.75
CA ALA A 21 6.15 -5.21 6.43
C ALA A 21 5.24 -5.33 7.65
N ILE A 22 5.38 -6.40 8.42
CA ILE A 22 4.59 -6.62 9.65
C ILE A 22 4.84 -5.49 10.65
N ARG A 23 6.12 -5.14 10.88
CA ARG A 23 6.47 -4.06 11.80
C ARG A 23 5.87 -2.73 11.36
N LYS A 24 5.95 -2.42 10.08
CA LYS A 24 5.47 -1.16 9.54
C LYS A 24 3.94 -1.07 9.58
N ILE A 25 3.25 -2.13 9.21
CA ILE A 25 1.78 -2.21 9.30
C ILE A 25 1.31 -2.11 10.74
N ASN A 26 2.03 -2.73 11.67
CA ASN A 26 1.67 -2.68 13.08
C ASN A 26 1.78 -1.27 13.66
N LYS A 27 2.70 -0.47 13.15
CA LYS A 27 2.91 0.91 13.59
C LYS A 27 1.93 1.91 12.98
N ASN A 28 1.44 1.67 11.76
CA ASN A 28 0.52 2.59 11.13
C ASN A 28 -0.93 2.19 11.41
N LYS A 29 -1.78 3.18 11.64
CA LYS A 29 -3.17 2.94 12.04
C LYS A 29 -4.06 2.50 10.88
N GLN A 30 -3.60 2.63 9.66
CA GLN A 30 -4.40 2.34 8.47
C GLN A 30 -4.26 0.89 7.99
N LYS A 31 -3.30 0.14 8.53
CA LYS A 31 -3.04 -1.25 8.17
C LYS A 31 -2.84 -1.43 6.65
N PHE A 32 -2.10 -0.51 6.06
CA PHE A 32 -1.88 -0.44 4.62
C PHE A 32 -0.46 0.01 4.32
N LEU A 33 0.15 -0.59 3.29
CA LEU A 33 1.44 -0.16 2.76
C LEU A 33 1.39 -0.10 1.23
N ALA A 34 1.94 0.95 0.66
CA ALA A 34 2.24 1.02 -0.77
C ALA A 34 3.64 0.47 -0.99
N VAL A 35 3.79 -0.49 -1.89
CA VAL A 35 5.09 -1.08 -2.23
C VAL A 35 5.68 -0.32 -3.40
N ILE A 36 6.89 0.21 -3.22
CA ILE A 36 7.53 1.04 -4.23
C ILE A 36 8.87 0.46 -4.68
N LYS A 37 9.17 0.71 -5.96
CA LYS A 37 10.45 0.43 -6.59
C LYS A 37 10.85 1.67 -7.39
N ASN A 38 11.99 2.28 -7.07
CA ASN A 38 12.45 3.52 -7.72
C ASN A 38 11.35 4.60 -7.73
N LYS A 39 10.72 4.82 -6.56
CA LYS A 39 9.63 5.79 -6.34
C LYS A 39 8.30 5.44 -7.04
N LYS A 40 8.26 4.37 -7.84
CA LYS A 40 7.06 3.94 -8.54
C LYS A 40 6.27 2.93 -7.74
N LEU A 41 4.94 3.05 -7.78
CA LEU A 41 4.06 2.07 -7.15
C LEU A 41 4.09 0.76 -7.94
N ILE A 42 4.39 -0.36 -7.27
CA ILE A 42 4.34 -1.68 -7.88
C ILE A 42 3.38 -2.63 -7.20
N GLY A 43 2.83 -2.24 -6.06
CA GLY A 43 1.85 -3.06 -5.37
C GLY A 43 1.39 -2.43 -4.07
N THR A 44 0.54 -3.15 -3.36
CA THR A 44 0.03 -2.76 -2.04
C THR A 44 -0.02 -3.95 -1.11
N ILE A 45 0.15 -3.70 0.19
CA ILE A 45 0.02 -4.71 1.23
C ILE A 45 -1.02 -4.25 2.24
N THR A 46 -1.95 -5.13 2.56
CA THR A 46 -2.92 -4.93 3.62
C THR A 46 -2.69 -5.96 4.72
N ASP A 47 -3.38 -5.80 5.83
CA ASP A 47 -3.36 -6.77 6.93
C ASP A 47 -3.77 -8.18 6.45
N GLY A 48 -4.73 -8.25 5.52
CA GLY A 48 -5.16 -9.52 4.94
C GLY A 48 -4.05 -10.21 4.14
N ASP A 49 -3.25 -9.45 3.39
CA ASP A 49 -2.12 -10.01 2.65
C ASP A 49 -1.08 -10.61 3.60
N ILE A 50 -0.79 -9.94 4.71
CA ILE A 50 0.11 -10.44 5.75
C ILE A 50 -0.44 -11.73 6.35
N ARG A 51 -1.72 -11.75 6.70
CA ARG A 51 -2.36 -12.91 7.30
C ARG A 51 -2.28 -14.12 6.36
N ARG A 52 -2.56 -13.93 5.08
CA ARG A 52 -2.47 -15.02 4.09
C ARG A 52 -1.04 -15.54 3.96
N ALA A 53 -0.04 -14.67 3.99
CA ALA A 53 1.36 -15.08 3.94
C ALA A 53 1.74 -15.93 5.15
N LEU A 54 1.30 -15.54 6.35
CA LEU A 54 1.55 -16.30 7.58
C LEU A 54 0.84 -17.66 7.57
N LEU A 55 -0.38 -17.72 7.05
CA LEU A 55 -1.12 -18.98 6.91
C LEU A 55 -0.43 -19.95 5.95
N LYS A 56 0.27 -19.43 4.94
CA LYS A 56 1.07 -20.23 4.01
C LYS A 56 2.45 -20.57 4.56
N LYS A 57 2.71 -20.24 5.83
CA LYS A 57 3.98 -20.49 6.53
C LYS A 57 5.17 -19.81 5.88
N LYS A 58 4.95 -18.63 5.29
CA LYS A 58 6.04 -17.85 4.71
C LYS A 58 6.98 -17.39 5.81
N LEU A 59 8.29 -17.49 5.55
CA LEU A 59 9.31 -17.13 6.54
C LEU A 59 9.38 -15.61 6.75
N LEU A 60 9.58 -15.19 7.98
CA LEU A 60 9.62 -13.76 8.34
C LEU A 60 10.75 -13.00 7.65
N LYS A 61 11.87 -13.66 7.38
CA LYS A 61 13.03 -13.05 6.71
C LYS A 61 12.93 -13.07 5.19
N SER A 62 11.91 -13.73 4.62
CA SER A 62 11.79 -13.81 3.16
C SER A 62 11.26 -12.49 2.58
N SER A 63 11.52 -12.31 1.29
CA SER A 63 11.08 -11.11 0.55
C SER A 63 9.56 -11.02 0.50
N ILE A 64 9.05 -9.79 0.42
CA ILE A 64 7.61 -9.53 0.22
C ILE A 64 7.16 -9.71 -1.22
N SER A 65 8.03 -10.15 -2.13
CA SER A 65 7.77 -10.20 -3.58
C SER A 65 6.50 -10.97 -3.98
N ASP A 66 6.13 -11.99 -3.22
CA ASP A 66 4.91 -12.76 -3.46
C ASP A 66 3.83 -12.54 -2.40
N VAL A 67 4.00 -11.50 -1.57
CA VAL A 67 3.04 -11.11 -0.54
C VAL A 67 2.11 -9.99 -1.01
N TYR A 68 2.67 -8.99 -1.67
CA TYR A 68 1.89 -7.81 -2.05
C TYR A 68 0.98 -8.06 -3.25
N ASN A 69 -0.12 -7.33 -3.29
CA ASN A 69 -1.03 -7.30 -4.43
C ASN A 69 -0.37 -6.54 -5.58
N LYS A 70 -0.17 -7.20 -6.71
CA LYS A 70 0.51 -6.64 -7.90
C LYS A 70 -0.42 -5.85 -8.81
N LYS A 71 -1.73 -5.85 -8.54
CA LYS A 71 -2.74 -5.12 -9.30
C LYS A 71 -3.55 -4.21 -8.37
N PRO A 72 -2.91 -3.26 -7.67
CA PRO A 72 -3.62 -2.39 -6.74
C PRO A 72 -4.51 -1.41 -7.48
N TYR A 73 -5.59 -1.00 -6.82
CA TYR A 73 -6.36 0.14 -7.27
C TYR A 73 -5.57 1.42 -7.03
N PHE A 74 -5.51 2.29 -8.02
CA PHE A 74 -4.85 3.59 -7.90
C PHE A 74 -5.48 4.58 -8.87
N VAL A 75 -5.19 5.87 -8.66
CA VAL A 75 -5.62 6.95 -9.55
C VAL A 75 -4.45 7.87 -9.87
N LYS A 76 -4.51 8.54 -11.02
CA LYS A 76 -3.48 9.50 -11.45
C LYS A 76 -3.94 10.94 -11.36
N LYS A 77 -5.22 11.19 -11.12
CA LYS A 77 -5.78 12.53 -11.03
C LYS A 77 -6.54 12.68 -9.72
N LEU A 78 -6.29 13.79 -9.01
CA LEU A 78 -6.94 14.09 -7.75
C LEU A 78 -8.34 14.66 -7.97
N ASP A 79 -9.34 13.83 -7.74
CA ASP A 79 -10.73 14.21 -7.59
C ASP A 79 -11.23 13.47 -6.34
N TYR A 80 -11.10 14.12 -5.20
CA TYR A 80 -11.37 13.49 -3.90
C TYR A 80 -12.78 12.94 -3.77
N GLU A 81 -13.77 13.71 -4.23
CA GLU A 81 -15.16 13.30 -4.12
C GLU A 81 -15.43 12.04 -4.93
N LYS A 82 -14.97 12.02 -6.18
CA LYS A 82 -15.11 10.87 -7.06
C LYS A 82 -14.33 9.65 -6.54
N ILE A 83 -13.13 9.88 -6.00
CA ILE A 83 -12.31 8.82 -5.42
C ILE A 83 -13.02 8.19 -4.22
N GLN A 84 -13.57 9.01 -3.32
CA GLN A 84 -14.29 8.50 -2.15
C GLN A 84 -15.52 7.68 -2.54
N ILE A 85 -16.28 8.13 -3.53
CA ILE A 85 -17.41 7.37 -4.05
C ILE A 85 -16.96 6.03 -4.63
N ASN A 86 -15.89 6.03 -5.41
CA ASN A 86 -15.34 4.81 -6.01
C ASN A 86 -14.83 3.84 -4.94
N LEU A 87 -14.17 4.34 -3.90
CA LEU A 87 -13.69 3.50 -2.80
C LEU A 87 -14.86 2.81 -2.10
N LYS A 88 -15.94 3.53 -1.81
CA LYS A 88 -17.15 2.95 -1.21
C LYS A 88 -17.74 1.88 -2.11
N ASN A 89 -17.90 2.16 -3.40
CA ASN A 89 -18.50 1.23 -4.35
C ASN A 89 -17.69 -0.05 -4.51
N LYS A 90 -16.36 0.05 -4.43
CA LYS A 90 -15.44 -1.08 -4.52
C LYS A 90 -15.15 -1.73 -3.18
N LYS A 91 -15.72 -1.21 -2.08
CA LYS A 91 -15.45 -1.66 -0.70
C LYS A 91 -13.97 -1.61 -0.34
N LEU A 92 -13.29 -0.57 -0.81
CA LEU A 92 -11.87 -0.31 -0.53
C LEU A 92 -11.74 0.80 0.50
N LEU A 93 -10.65 0.75 1.28
CA LEU A 93 -10.38 1.72 2.35
C LEU A 93 -9.28 2.72 2.00
N HIS A 94 -8.55 2.50 0.92
CA HIS A 94 -7.40 3.32 0.55
C HIS A 94 -7.19 3.35 -0.95
N CYS A 95 -6.63 4.47 -1.42
CA CYS A 95 -6.34 4.66 -2.84
C CYS A 95 -5.01 5.42 -2.99
N PRO A 96 -3.97 4.74 -3.47
CA PRO A 96 -2.74 5.43 -3.87
C PRO A 96 -3.00 6.38 -5.03
N VAL A 97 -2.35 7.54 -4.99
CA VAL A 97 -2.41 8.57 -6.03
C VAL A 97 -1.03 8.69 -6.66
N LEU A 98 -0.98 8.58 -7.99
CA LEU A 98 0.25 8.62 -8.76
C LEU A 98 0.32 9.85 -9.65
N ASN A 99 1.54 10.27 -9.98
CA ASN A 99 1.78 11.25 -11.04
C ASN A 99 1.90 10.55 -12.40
N PHE A 100 2.17 11.31 -13.46
CA PHE A 100 2.30 10.76 -14.81
C PHE A 100 3.49 9.81 -15.00
N LYS A 101 4.44 9.83 -14.08
CA LYS A 101 5.60 8.92 -14.09
C LYS A 101 5.36 7.67 -13.25
N ASN A 102 4.12 7.44 -12.79
CA ASN A 102 3.73 6.34 -11.90
C ASN A 102 4.39 6.39 -10.52
N GLN A 103 4.88 7.57 -10.13
CA GLN A 103 5.44 7.78 -8.79
C GLN A 103 4.32 8.07 -7.80
N LEU A 104 4.45 7.51 -6.61
CA LEU A 104 3.49 7.73 -5.53
C LEU A 104 3.61 9.16 -5.01
N ILE A 105 2.51 9.91 -5.02
CA ILE A 105 2.48 11.29 -4.52
C ILE A 105 1.53 11.50 -3.34
N ASP A 106 0.58 10.60 -3.15
CA ASP A 106 -0.37 10.67 -2.04
C ASP A 106 -1.06 9.32 -1.83
N ILE A 107 -1.75 9.18 -0.71
CA ILE A 107 -2.65 8.06 -0.44
C ILE A 107 -3.91 8.64 0.19
N ILE A 108 -5.06 8.28 -0.38
CA ILE A 108 -6.36 8.69 0.14
C ILE A 108 -6.95 7.55 0.94
N PHE A 109 -7.39 7.85 2.16
CA PHE A 109 -8.08 6.89 3.03
C PHE A 109 -9.55 7.26 3.12
N LEU A 110 -10.40 6.25 3.07
CA LEU A 110 -11.83 6.42 3.23
C LEU A 110 -12.17 6.71 4.70
#